data_60f399222455183d4337448b01dfc00f
#
_entry.id   60f399222455183d4337448b01dfc00f
#
_cell.length_a   1.000
_cell.length_b   1.000
_cell.length_c   1.000
_cell.angle_alpha   90.00
_cell.angle_beta   90.00
_cell.angle_gamma   90.00
#
_symmetry.space_group_name_H-M   'P 1'
#
loop_
_entity.id
_entity.type
_entity.pdbx_description
1 polymer ?
#
loop_
_entity_poly.entity_id
_entity_poly.type
_entity_poly.pdbx_seq_one_letter_code
_entity_poly.pdbx_strand_id
1 'polypeptide(L)'
;SRMTDTVVPCLDFSSQHIPLQNEFESAFKDITRTGQFILGPYVEAFEKQFAEFCDTPECIAVNSGTSALHLALLATGVGPGDEVITTPSTFVATVAAITYTGATPVLVDIDPQNYCIDPAEIPSVITANTKAIIPVHLYGLISDMEAINSIAGEHGLAVIEDAAQAHG
;
A
#
# COMPACT_ATOMS: atom_id res chain seq x y z
N SER A 1 -36.98 3.59 32.30
CA SER A 1 -36.07 2.76 31.50
C SER A 1 -35.08 3.73 30.84
N ARG A 2 -33.86 3.81 31.38
CA ARG A 2 -32.76 4.52 30.70
C ARG A 2 -32.38 3.67 29.49
N MET A 3 -32.61 4.17 28.28
CA MET A 3 -31.95 3.66 27.09
C MET A 3 -30.45 3.84 27.34
N THR A 4 -29.72 2.75 27.47
CA THR A 4 -28.25 2.79 27.45
C THR A 4 -27.88 3.17 26.03
N ASP A 5 -27.31 4.36 25.86
CA ASP A 5 -26.77 4.78 24.57
C ASP A 5 -25.71 3.77 24.14
N THR A 6 -26.03 2.96 23.16
CA THR A 6 -25.08 2.02 22.57
C THR A 6 -24.12 2.82 21.72
N VAL A 7 -22.91 3.02 22.23
CA VAL A 7 -21.83 3.65 21.46
C VAL A 7 -21.32 2.61 20.46
N VAL A 8 -21.46 2.91 19.17
CA VAL A 8 -20.85 2.12 18.10
C VAL A 8 -19.46 2.72 17.81
N PRO A 9 -18.36 2.00 18.08
CA PRO A 9 -17.03 2.49 17.80
C PRO A 9 -16.80 2.59 16.27
N CYS A 10 -15.98 3.55 15.85
CA CYS A 10 -15.59 3.68 14.44
C CYS A 10 -14.76 2.48 13.97
N LEU A 11 -13.93 1.92 14.86
CA LEU A 11 -13.12 0.72 14.65
C LEU A 11 -13.25 -0.20 15.86
N ASP A 12 -13.45 -1.49 15.63
CA ASP A 12 -13.43 -2.53 16.65
C ASP A 12 -12.72 -3.78 16.11
N PHE A 13 -11.50 -3.99 16.58
CA PHE A 13 -10.69 -5.16 16.24
C PHE A 13 -10.80 -6.29 17.26
N SER A 14 -11.59 -6.13 18.32
CA SER A 14 -11.64 -7.11 19.43
C SER A 14 -12.07 -8.49 18.97
N SER A 15 -13.06 -8.59 18.08
CA SER A 15 -13.52 -9.86 17.51
C SER A 15 -12.43 -10.59 16.71
N GLN A 16 -11.52 -9.84 16.09
CA GLN A 16 -10.37 -10.38 15.34
C GLN A 16 -9.22 -10.77 16.28
N HIS A 17 -8.92 -9.93 17.27
CA HIS A 17 -7.73 -10.10 18.12
C HIS A 17 -7.92 -11.09 19.27
N ILE A 18 -9.13 -11.17 19.86
CA ILE A 18 -9.40 -12.09 21.00
C ILE A 18 -9.04 -13.55 20.68
N PRO A 19 -9.42 -14.12 19.52
CA PRO A 19 -9.03 -15.49 19.17
C PRO A 19 -7.52 -15.71 19.05
N LEU A 20 -6.77 -14.65 18.69
CA LEU A 20 -5.33 -14.70 18.44
C LEU A 20 -4.48 -14.36 19.68
N GLN A 21 -5.10 -14.04 20.81
CA GLN A 21 -4.40 -13.54 21.99
C GLN A 21 -3.26 -14.48 22.44
N ASN A 22 -3.51 -15.78 22.49
CA ASN A 22 -2.51 -16.76 22.95
C ASN A 22 -1.29 -16.81 22.02
N GLU A 23 -1.51 -16.64 20.71
CA GLU A 23 -0.44 -16.62 19.71
C GLU A 23 0.40 -15.36 19.86
N PHE A 24 -0.24 -14.19 20.04
CA PHE A 24 0.46 -12.93 20.30
C PHE A 24 1.31 -12.98 21.58
N GLU A 25 0.74 -13.53 22.68
CA GLU A 25 1.48 -13.69 23.93
C GLU A 25 2.68 -14.65 23.79
N SER A 26 2.51 -15.73 23.05
CA SER A 26 3.60 -16.69 22.79
C SER A 26 4.72 -16.04 21.98
N ALA A 27 4.39 -15.38 20.89
CA ALA A 27 5.36 -14.67 20.06
C ALA A 27 6.09 -13.57 20.85
N PHE A 28 5.36 -12.77 21.62
CA PHE A 28 5.94 -11.74 22.47
C PHE A 28 6.92 -12.31 23.50
N LYS A 29 6.55 -13.39 24.20
CA LYS A 29 7.42 -14.06 25.17
C LYS A 29 8.70 -14.60 24.52
N ASP A 30 8.60 -15.16 23.32
CA ASP A 30 9.78 -15.68 22.61
C ASP A 30 10.70 -14.56 22.15
N ILE A 31 10.17 -13.49 21.54
CA ILE A 31 10.97 -12.33 21.10
C ILE A 31 11.68 -11.67 22.30
N THR A 32 10.99 -11.49 23.43
CA THR A 32 11.58 -10.90 24.63
C THR A 32 12.66 -11.79 25.26
N ARG A 33 12.46 -13.11 25.21
CA ARG A 33 13.44 -14.09 25.71
C ARG A 33 14.71 -14.13 24.84
N THR A 34 14.56 -14.02 23.51
CA THR A 34 15.69 -14.07 22.57
C THR A 34 16.37 -12.73 22.36
N GLY A 35 15.66 -11.61 22.64
CA GLY A 35 16.14 -10.26 22.38
C GLY A 35 16.17 -9.87 20.90
N GLN A 36 15.59 -10.66 20.00
CA GLN A 36 15.56 -10.40 18.57
C GLN A 36 14.37 -9.51 18.20
N PHE A 37 14.48 -8.21 18.48
CA PHE A 37 13.45 -7.23 18.19
C PHE A 37 13.53 -6.66 16.76
N ILE A 38 14.63 -6.86 16.07
CA ILE A 38 14.88 -6.36 14.71
C ILE A 38 15.25 -7.54 13.84
N LEU A 39 14.55 -7.69 12.71
CA LEU A 39 14.70 -8.85 11.82
C LEU A 39 14.49 -10.18 12.55
N GLY A 40 15.05 -11.27 12.00
CA GLY A 40 15.04 -12.58 12.66
C GLY A 40 13.88 -13.47 12.22
N PRO A 41 13.70 -14.63 12.89
CA PRO A 41 12.86 -15.72 12.40
C PRO A 41 11.38 -15.35 12.15
N TYR A 42 10.83 -14.41 12.95
CA TYR A 42 9.45 -13.97 12.77
C TYR A 42 9.27 -13.13 11.52
N VAL A 43 10.24 -12.26 11.19
CA VAL A 43 10.22 -11.46 9.96
C VAL A 43 10.41 -12.37 8.74
N GLU A 44 11.39 -13.27 8.79
CA GLU A 44 11.65 -14.23 7.71
C GLU A 44 10.43 -15.13 7.44
N ALA A 45 9.77 -15.61 8.50
CA ALA A 45 8.56 -16.42 8.37
C ALA A 45 7.40 -15.61 7.78
N PHE A 46 7.24 -14.35 8.20
CA PHE A 46 6.23 -13.45 7.66
C PHE A 46 6.47 -13.17 6.17
N GLU A 47 7.69 -12.80 5.78
CA GLU A 47 8.04 -12.51 4.38
C GLU A 47 7.73 -13.71 3.48
N LYS A 48 8.11 -14.91 3.90
CA LYS A 48 7.81 -16.13 3.16
C LYS A 48 6.32 -16.39 3.03
N GLN A 49 5.57 -16.36 4.15
CA GLN A 49 4.15 -16.64 4.17
C GLN A 49 3.34 -15.59 3.40
N PHE A 50 3.75 -14.32 3.49
CA PHE A 50 3.07 -13.25 2.78
C PHE A 50 3.34 -13.27 1.27
N ALA A 51 4.56 -13.63 0.86
CA ALA A 51 4.88 -13.89 -0.55
C ALA A 51 4.02 -15.05 -1.11
N GLU A 52 3.90 -16.16 -0.37
CA GLU A 52 3.03 -17.28 -0.74
C GLU A 52 1.55 -16.87 -0.82
N PHE A 53 1.08 -16.04 0.13
CA PHE A 53 -0.30 -15.55 0.16
C PHE A 53 -0.63 -14.63 -1.02
N CYS A 54 0.31 -13.79 -1.43
CA CYS A 54 0.15 -12.86 -2.56
C CYS A 54 0.53 -13.47 -3.92
N ASP A 55 0.91 -14.75 -3.97
CA ASP A 55 1.42 -15.44 -5.18
C ASP A 55 2.55 -14.66 -5.86
N THR A 56 3.47 -14.13 -5.05
CA THR A 56 4.65 -13.38 -5.50
C THR A 56 5.94 -14.14 -5.18
N PRO A 57 7.01 -13.94 -5.98
CA PRO A 57 8.29 -14.62 -5.70
C PRO A 57 8.93 -14.20 -4.38
N GLU A 58 8.74 -12.95 -3.97
CA GLU A 58 9.42 -12.35 -2.82
C GLU A 58 8.50 -11.38 -2.07
N CYS A 59 8.74 -11.26 -0.77
CA CYS A 59 8.19 -10.20 0.06
C CYS A 59 9.30 -9.60 0.92
N ILE A 60 9.32 -8.29 1.06
CA ILE A 60 10.27 -7.57 1.90
C ILE A 60 9.51 -6.78 2.94
N ALA A 61 9.67 -7.16 4.21
CA ALA A 61 9.05 -6.45 5.31
C ALA A 61 9.81 -5.17 5.65
N VAL A 62 9.07 -4.10 5.82
CA VAL A 62 9.58 -2.78 6.22
C VAL A 62 8.76 -2.23 7.38
N ASN A 63 9.21 -1.12 7.97
CA ASN A 63 8.62 -0.59 9.19
C ASN A 63 7.26 0.14 9.00
N SER A 64 6.87 0.45 7.77
CA SER A 64 5.59 1.10 7.47
C SER A 64 5.23 1.01 5.99
N GLY A 65 3.94 1.15 5.64
CA GLY A 65 3.49 1.28 4.25
C GLY A 65 4.09 2.49 3.54
N THR A 66 4.29 3.61 4.24
CA THR A 66 4.98 4.78 3.69
C THR A 66 6.40 4.45 3.24
N SER A 67 7.14 3.69 4.07
CA SER A 67 8.48 3.22 3.71
C SER A 67 8.45 2.23 2.55
N ALA A 68 7.45 1.35 2.51
CA ALA A 68 7.28 0.40 1.40
C ALA A 68 7.12 1.13 0.07
N LEU A 69 6.19 2.08 -0.02
CA LEU A 69 5.98 2.89 -1.22
C LEU A 69 7.22 3.70 -1.61
N HIS A 70 7.86 4.34 -0.64
CA HIS A 70 9.08 5.13 -0.88
C HIS A 70 10.21 4.25 -1.44
N LEU A 71 10.46 3.09 -0.83
CA LEU A 71 11.50 2.17 -1.28
C LEU A 71 11.18 1.54 -2.64
N ALA A 72 9.91 1.23 -2.91
CA ALA A 72 9.48 0.74 -4.22
C ALA A 72 9.73 1.80 -5.31
N LEU A 73 9.40 3.06 -5.06
CA LEU A 73 9.69 4.17 -5.97
C LEU A 73 11.20 4.31 -6.24
N LEU A 74 12.02 4.29 -5.19
CA LEU A 74 13.48 4.33 -5.35
C LEU A 74 14.01 3.13 -6.14
N ALA A 75 13.47 1.94 -5.91
CA ALA A 75 13.85 0.72 -6.62
C ALA A 75 13.52 0.76 -8.12
N THR A 76 12.49 1.51 -8.51
CA THR A 76 12.15 1.76 -9.93
C THR A 76 12.91 2.93 -10.55
N GLY A 77 13.81 3.55 -9.77
CA GLY A 77 14.67 4.64 -10.25
C GLY A 77 14.01 6.02 -10.26
N VAL A 78 12.87 6.18 -9.56
CA VAL A 78 12.18 7.48 -9.42
C VAL A 78 13.01 8.41 -8.52
N GLY A 79 13.17 9.66 -8.95
CA GLY A 79 13.96 10.66 -8.24
C GLY A 79 13.62 12.11 -8.62
N PRO A 80 14.49 13.07 -8.24
CA PRO A 80 14.27 14.49 -8.53
C PRO A 80 14.11 14.78 -10.02
N GLY A 81 13.06 15.51 -10.38
CA GLY A 81 12.73 15.86 -11.76
C GLY A 81 11.76 14.90 -12.45
N ASP A 82 11.55 13.73 -11.86
CA ASP A 82 10.54 12.78 -12.33
C ASP A 82 9.13 13.14 -11.84
N GLU A 83 8.13 12.59 -12.50
CA GLU A 83 6.72 12.71 -12.17
C GLU A 83 6.13 11.32 -11.89
N VAL A 84 5.29 11.24 -10.87
CA VAL A 84 4.56 10.01 -10.52
C VAL A 84 3.06 10.30 -10.46
N ILE A 85 2.31 9.58 -11.27
CA ILE A 85 0.84 9.73 -11.34
C ILE A 85 0.19 8.95 -10.20
N THR A 86 -0.76 9.59 -9.51
CA THR A 86 -1.60 8.95 -8.49
C THR A 86 -2.94 9.69 -8.37
N THR A 87 -3.78 9.33 -7.41
CA THR A 87 -5.07 9.97 -7.14
C THR A 87 -5.05 10.82 -5.86
N PRO A 88 -5.84 11.91 -5.76
CA PRO A 88 -6.00 12.64 -4.52
C PRO A 88 -6.85 11.88 -3.49
N SER A 89 -7.65 10.89 -3.92
CA SER A 89 -8.47 10.04 -3.05
C SER A 89 -7.61 8.92 -2.45
N THR A 90 -6.75 9.28 -1.49
CA THR A 90 -5.83 8.36 -0.84
C THR A 90 -5.47 8.82 0.57
N PHE A 91 -4.76 7.98 1.30
CA PHE A 91 -4.06 8.40 2.51
C PHE A 91 -2.79 9.19 2.12
N VAL A 92 -2.45 10.18 2.93
CA VAL A 92 -1.32 11.10 2.66
C VAL A 92 0.02 10.38 2.39
N ALA A 93 0.19 9.16 2.87
CA ALA A 93 1.41 8.38 2.69
C ALA A 93 1.78 8.15 1.22
N THR A 94 0.80 7.94 0.33
CA THR A 94 1.03 7.75 -1.10
C THR A 94 1.73 8.96 -1.71
N VAL A 95 1.18 10.16 -1.48
CA VAL A 95 1.77 11.42 -1.99
C VAL A 95 3.08 11.75 -1.28
N ALA A 96 3.18 11.51 0.04
CA ALA A 96 4.39 11.74 0.80
C ALA A 96 5.55 10.85 0.30
N ALA A 97 5.29 9.58 0.00
CA ALA A 97 6.31 8.67 -0.53
C ALA A 97 6.89 9.18 -1.85
N ILE A 98 6.06 9.74 -2.74
CA ILE A 98 6.52 10.36 -3.98
C ILE A 98 7.42 11.56 -3.68
N THR A 99 6.96 12.48 -2.82
CA THR A 99 7.72 13.69 -2.51
C THR A 99 9.05 13.39 -1.80
N TYR A 100 9.13 12.31 -1.03
CA TYR A 100 10.38 11.88 -0.37
C TYR A 100 11.45 11.44 -1.37
N THR A 101 11.09 10.97 -2.57
CA THR A 101 12.08 10.71 -3.64
C THR A 101 12.59 11.98 -4.31
N GLY A 102 11.97 13.13 -4.08
CA GLY A 102 12.20 14.37 -4.79
C GLY A 102 11.41 14.50 -6.10
N ALA A 103 10.58 13.51 -6.45
CA ALA A 103 9.69 13.54 -7.59
C ALA A 103 8.44 14.39 -7.32
N THR A 104 7.74 14.76 -8.40
CA THR A 104 6.51 15.54 -8.35
C THR A 104 5.29 14.60 -8.46
N PRO A 105 4.35 14.61 -7.50
CA PRO A 105 3.10 13.90 -7.65
C PRO A 105 2.19 14.60 -8.68
N VAL A 106 1.69 13.85 -9.64
CA VAL A 106 0.69 14.29 -10.61
C VAL A 106 -0.64 13.63 -10.26
N LEU A 107 -1.65 14.44 -9.96
CA LEU A 107 -2.92 13.93 -9.46
C LEU A 107 -3.93 13.79 -10.60
N VAL A 108 -4.53 12.61 -10.69
CA VAL A 108 -5.61 12.25 -11.61
C VAL A 108 -6.88 12.00 -10.80
N ASP A 109 -8.00 12.47 -11.28
CA ASP A 109 -9.28 12.30 -10.59
C ASP A 109 -9.72 10.83 -10.52
N ILE A 110 -10.73 10.56 -9.75
CA ILE A 110 -11.30 9.22 -9.54
C ILE A 110 -12.51 8.98 -10.44
N ASP A 111 -12.73 7.74 -10.82
CA ASP A 111 -13.99 7.30 -11.39
C ASP A 111 -15.09 7.42 -10.33
N PRO A 112 -16.17 8.18 -10.60
CA PRO A 112 -17.25 8.40 -9.63
C PRO A 112 -18.06 7.14 -9.28
N GLN A 113 -17.87 6.04 -10.00
CA GLN A 113 -18.58 4.78 -9.74
C GLN A 113 -17.84 3.90 -8.73
N ASN A 114 -16.51 3.89 -8.76
CA ASN A 114 -15.69 3.00 -7.95
C ASN A 114 -14.71 3.74 -7.01
N TYR A 115 -14.56 5.05 -7.15
CA TYR A 115 -13.67 5.90 -6.35
C TYR A 115 -12.17 5.56 -6.44
N CYS A 116 -11.78 4.70 -7.37
CA CYS A 116 -10.38 4.46 -7.73
C CYS A 116 -9.93 5.47 -8.81
N ILE A 117 -8.62 5.57 -9.03
CA ILE A 117 -8.07 6.41 -10.11
C ILE A 117 -8.77 6.09 -11.44
N ASP A 118 -9.17 7.11 -12.20
CA ASP A 118 -9.78 6.93 -13.53
C ASP A 118 -8.70 6.68 -14.58
N PRO A 119 -8.61 5.47 -15.15
CA PRO A 119 -7.60 5.16 -16.16
C PRO A 119 -7.75 6.01 -17.43
N ALA A 120 -8.97 6.46 -17.74
CA ALA A 120 -9.22 7.26 -18.95
C ALA A 120 -8.54 8.65 -18.89
N GLU A 121 -8.30 9.18 -17.70
CA GLU A 121 -7.67 10.47 -17.49
C GLU A 121 -6.13 10.37 -17.46
N ILE A 122 -5.55 9.19 -17.21
CA ILE A 122 -4.10 9.00 -17.09
C ILE A 122 -3.33 9.46 -18.33
N PRO A 123 -3.72 9.09 -19.58
CA PRO A 123 -2.97 9.47 -20.77
C PRO A 123 -2.83 10.98 -20.95
N SER A 124 -3.81 11.77 -20.46
CA SER A 124 -3.83 13.23 -20.63
C SER A 124 -2.75 13.95 -19.84
N VAL A 125 -2.21 13.30 -18.79
CA VAL A 125 -1.21 13.89 -17.87
C VAL A 125 0.19 13.28 -18.00
N ILE A 126 0.37 12.30 -18.88
CA ILE A 126 1.68 11.71 -19.14
C ILE A 126 2.59 12.72 -19.86
N THR A 127 3.78 12.90 -19.32
CA THR A 127 4.85 13.73 -19.92
C THR A 127 6.12 12.93 -20.14
N ALA A 128 7.14 13.57 -20.70
CA ALA A 128 8.46 12.95 -20.82
C ALA A 128 9.16 12.66 -19.48
N ASN A 129 8.68 13.29 -18.40
CA ASN A 129 9.20 13.11 -17.04
C ASN A 129 8.42 12.06 -16.23
N THR A 130 7.29 11.58 -16.72
CA THR A 130 6.49 10.56 -16.02
C THR A 130 7.27 9.24 -15.97
N LYS A 131 7.40 8.66 -14.77
CA LYS A 131 8.16 7.43 -14.51
C LYS A 131 7.33 6.31 -13.95
N ALA A 132 6.29 6.61 -13.17
CA ALA A 132 5.48 5.61 -12.50
C ALA A 132 4.04 6.05 -12.35
N ILE A 133 3.17 5.06 -12.13
CA ILE A 133 1.78 5.22 -11.72
C ILE A 133 1.61 4.48 -10.39
N ILE A 134 0.97 5.14 -9.41
CA ILE A 134 0.56 4.51 -8.15
C ILE A 134 -0.97 4.47 -8.08
N PRO A 135 -1.62 3.39 -8.54
CA PRO A 135 -3.02 3.15 -8.23
C PRO A 135 -3.18 2.84 -6.73
N VAL A 136 -4.30 3.29 -6.16
CA VAL A 136 -4.62 3.06 -4.74
C VAL A 136 -5.90 2.23 -4.65
N HIS A 137 -5.83 1.09 -4.00
CA HIS A 137 -6.96 0.18 -3.79
C HIS A 137 -7.70 0.55 -2.51
N LEU A 138 -8.32 1.74 -2.52
CA LEU A 138 -8.91 2.34 -1.34
C LEU A 138 -10.10 1.49 -0.83
N TYR A 139 -10.11 1.25 0.49
CA TYR A 139 -11.12 0.43 1.18
C TYR A 139 -11.26 -1.00 0.66
N GLY A 140 -10.23 -1.53 -0.03
CA GLY A 140 -10.21 -2.90 -0.53
C GLY A 140 -10.84 -3.07 -1.93
N LEU A 141 -11.20 -1.98 -2.60
CA LEU A 141 -11.65 -2.04 -3.99
C LEU A 141 -10.46 -1.88 -4.94
N ILE A 142 -10.27 -2.89 -5.79
CA ILE A 142 -9.16 -2.92 -6.73
C ILE A 142 -9.42 -1.94 -7.88
N SER A 143 -8.42 -1.11 -8.20
CA SER A 143 -8.41 -0.27 -9.40
C SER A 143 -8.45 -1.12 -10.67
N ASP A 144 -8.85 -0.55 -11.80
CA ASP A 144 -8.80 -1.24 -13.10
C ASP A 144 -7.34 -1.45 -13.54
N MET A 145 -6.74 -2.53 -13.01
CA MET A 145 -5.34 -2.85 -13.24
C MET A 145 -5.06 -3.27 -14.67
N GLU A 146 -6.05 -3.81 -15.40
CA GLU A 146 -5.89 -4.18 -16.81
C GLU A 146 -5.66 -2.91 -17.64
N ALA A 147 -6.52 -1.91 -17.49
CA ALA A 147 -6.38 -0.63 -18.19
C ALA A 147 -5.09 0.11 -17.77
N ILE A 148 -4.79 0.16 -16.48
CA ILE A 148 -3.58 0.84 -15.96
C ILE A 148 -2.30 0.19 -16.49
N ASN A 149 -2.22 -1.14 -16.45
CA ASN A 149 -1.05 -1.87 -16.97
C ASN A 149 -0.89 -1.73 -18.49
N SER A 150 -1.99 -1.66 -19.24
CA SER A 150 -1.93 -1.39 -20.68
C SER A 150 -1.30 -0.02 -20.95
N ILE A 151 -1.80 1.03 -20.28
CA ILE A 151 -1.29 2.40 -20.41
C ILE A 151 0.19 2.46 -19.99
N ALA A 152 0.53 1.87 -18.86
CA ALA A 152 1.90 1.84 -18.36
C ALA A 152 2.85 1.13 -19.34
N GLY A 153 2.41 0.01 -19.93
CA GLY A 153 3.19 -0.74 -20.94
C GLY A 153 3.44 0.07 -22.22
N GLU A 154 2.44 0.82 -22.72
CA GLU A 154 2.55 1.66 -23.91
C GLU A 154 3.57 2.81 -23.73
N HIS A 155 3.69 3.30 -22.47
CA HIS A 155 4.55 4.43 -22.14
C HIS A 155 5.84 4.06 -21.41
N GLY A 156 6.07 2.77 -21.12
CA GLY A 156 7.26 2.30 -20.40
C GLY A 156 7.33 2.76 -18.96
N LEU A 157 6.16 2.89 -18.29
CA LEU A 157 6.03 3.35 -16.91
C LEU A 157 6.03 2.17 -15.92
N ALA A 158 6.59 2.39 -14.73
CA ALA A 158 6.45 1.45 -13.65
C ALA A 158 5.05 1.57 -13.01
N VAL A 159 4.49 0.44 -12.54
CA VAL A 159 3.26 0.43 -11.74
C VAL A 159 3.59 -0.06 -10.34
N ILE A 160 3.20 0.70 -9.32
CA ILE A 160 3.37 0.38 -7.91
C ILE A 160 2.00 0.46 -7.24
N GLU A 161 1.46 -0.67 -6.83
CA GLU A 161 0.14 -0.72 -6.21
C GLU A 161 0.20 -0.33 -4.73
N ASP A 162 -0.55 0.71 -4.34
CA ASP A 162 -0.82 0.98 -2.93
C ASP A 162 -2.00 0.10 -2.48
N ALA A 163 -1.66 -1.09 -2.03
CA ALA A 163 -2.59 -2.10 -1.55
C ALA A 163 -2.68 -2.14 -0.01
N ALA A 164 -2.40 -1.03 0.68
CA ALA A 164 -2.41 -0.96 2.14
C ALA A 164 -3.74 -1.40 2.77
N GLN A 165 -4.84 -1.37 2.01
CA GLN A 165 -6.18 -1.77 2.44
C GLN A 165 -6.77 -2.93 1.62
N ALA A 166 -5.97 -3.62 0.80
CA ALA A 166 -6.44 -4.60 -0.17
C ALA A 166 -5.48 -5.80 -0.28
N HIS A 167 -5.22 -6.47 0.84
CA HIS A 167 -4.37 -7.65 0.88
C HIS A 167 -5.14 -8.90 0.41
N GLY A 168 -4.58 -9.68 -0.50
CA GLY A 168 -5.06 -10.98 -0.95
C GLY A 168 -5.79 -10.98 -2.26
#